data_2d4ebdb97d39226eadcad430d153c1b1
#
_entry.id   2d4ebdb97d39226eadcad430d153c1b1
#
_cell.length_a   1.000
_cell.length_b   1.000
_cell.length_c   1.000
_cell.angle_alpha   90.00
_cell.angle_beta   90.00
_cell.angle_gamma   90.00
#
_symmetry.space_group_name_H-M   'P 1'
#
loop_
_entity.id
_entity.type
_entity.pdbx_description
1 polymer ?
#
loop_
_entity_poly.entity_id
_entity_poly.type
_entity_poly.pdbx_seq_one_letter_code
_entity_poly.pdbx_strand_id
1 'polypeptide(L)'
;AAAVTVSGGQMQTNLYVVTLAQGEPVNVGSQGGVPQWVGWMSGNTLMAVYDNCAILYNAAGGERGRYEFGGKTLQGICKDSAGNLALLLASGQVYELVTLDKNLSVQYSGIVTAANKVVRAGNVVYLLTDSSVECLTAAGEYQWSQSLSARPQALLADAKQTLVFCGNTVQQVTPPSDAASGS
;
A
#
# COMPACT_ATOMS: atom_id res chain seq x y z
N ALA A 1 -18.53 -5.14 -4.26
CA ALA A 1 -18.78 -5.99 -3.08
C ALA A 1 -17.86 -7.21 -3.11
N ALA A 2 -17.54 -7.77 -1.95
CA ALA A 2 -16.81 -9.03 -1.83
C ALA A 2 -17.71 -10.04 -1.10
N ALA A 3 -17.76 -11.27 -1.60
CA ALA A 3 -18.40 -12.38 -0.92
C ALA A 3 -17.33 -13.42 -0.57
N VAL A 4 -17.22 -13.76 0.71
CA VAL A 4 -16.28 -14.76 1.22
C VAL A 4 -17.03 -16.06 1.45
N THR A 5 -16.52 -17.13 0.90
CA THR A 5 -17.05 -18.49 1.12
C THR A 5 -15.97 -19.35 1.76
N VAL A 6 -16.39 -20.32 2.59
CA VAL A 6 -15.48 -21.32 3.18
C VAL A 6 -15.91 -22.69 2.65
N SER A 7 -15.00 -23.36 1.98
CA SER A 7 -15.22 -24.71 1.46
C SER A 7 -13.99 -25.58 1.75
N GLY A 8 -14.21 -26.75 2.36
CA GLY A 8 -13.11 -27.67 2.69
C GLY A 8 -12.05 -27.08 3.64
N GLY A 9 -12.42 -26.14 4.50
CA GLY A 9 -11.50 -25.44 5.41
C GLY A 9 -10.67 -24.33 4.75
N GLN A 10 -10.88 -24.05 3.47
CA GLN A 10 -10.23 -22.95 2.75
C GLN A 10 -11.20 -21.78 2.54
N MET A 11 -10.70 -20.58 2.76
CA MET A 11 -11.43 -19.34 2.45
C MET A 11 -11.21 -18.97 0.99
N GLN A 12 -12.29 -18.62 0.31
CA GLN A 12 -12.28 -18.11 -1.06
C GLN A 12 -13.09 -16.85 -1.12
N THR A 13 -12.54 -15.80 -1.70
CA THR A 13 -13.24 -14.54 -1.93
C THR A 13 -13.61 -14.40 -3.40
N ASN A 14 -14.89 -14.16 -3.65
CA ASN A 14 -15.38 -13.73 -4.95
C ASN A 14 -15.63 -12.22 -4.91
N LEU A 15 -15.04 -11.49 -5.84
CA LEU A 15 -15.21 -10.04 -5.98
C LEU A 15 -16.28 -9.74 -7.00
N TYR A 16 -17.19 -8.85 -6.64
CA TYR A 16 -18.29 -8.42 -7.50
C TYR A 16 -18.27 -6.91 -7.68
N VAL A 17 -18.48 -6.47 -8.91
CA VAL A 17 -18.82 -5.08 -9.25
C VAL A 17 -20.33 -5.00 -9.45
N VAL A 18 -20.95 -4.03 -8.78
CA VAL A 18 -22.37 -3.72 -8.93
C VAL A 18 -22.48 -2.32 -9.51
N THR A 19 -23.10 -2.19 -10.68
CA THR A 19 -23.44 -0.89 -11.25
C THR A 19 -24.88 -0.56 -10.92
N LEU A 20 -25.13 0.63 -10.39
CA LEU A 20 -26.47 1.05 -9.98
C LEU A 20 -27.50 1.05 -11.14
N ALA A 21 -27.00 1.20 -12.38
CA ALA A 21 -27.85 1.23 -13.57
C ALA A 21 -28.27 -0.16 -14.07
N GLN A 22 -27.50 -1.22 -13.79
CA GLN A 22 -27.72 -2.56 -14.33
C GLN A 22 -28.25 -3.56 -13.30
N GLY A 23 -28.09 -3.27 -11.99
CA GLY A 23 -28.64 -4.06 -10.90
C GLY A 23 -28.01 -5.43 -10.66
N GLU A 24 -27.44 -6.09 -11.65
CA GLU A 24 -26.85 -7.42 -11.52
C GLU A 24 -25.35 -7.34 -11.19
N PRO A 25 -24.87 -8.11 -10.19
CA PRO A 25 -23.46 -8.17 -9.84
C PRO A 25 -22.65 -8.90 -10.91
N VAL A 26 -21.56 -8.30 -11.37
CA VAL A 26 -20.58 -8.95 -12.25
C VAL A 26 -19.47 -9.52 -11.38
N ASN A 27 -19.25 -10.83 -11.41
CA ASN A 27 -18.09 -11.45 -10.77
C ASN A 27 -16.84 -11.08 -11.58
N VAL A 28 -15.93 -10.33 -10.95
CA VAL A 28 -14.70 -9.86 -11.62
C VAL A 28 -13.50 -10.75 -11.33
N GLY A 29 -13.56 -11.58 -10.29
CA GLY A 29 -12.50 -12.51 -9.96
C GLY A 29 -12.74 -13.29 -8.68
N SER A 30 -11.98 -14.35 -8.52
CA SER A 30 -11.99 -15.26 -7.37
C SER A 30 -10.58 -15.54 -6.90
N GLN A 31 -10.32 -15.44 -5.60
CA GLN A 31 -9.00 -15.63 -4.99
C GLN A 31 -9.14 -16.29 -3.62
N GLY A 32 -8.17 -17.13 -3.26
CA GLY A 32 -8.05 -17.65 -1.90
C GLY A 32 -7.72 -16.53 -0.90
N GLY A 33 -8.23 -16.64 0.33
CA GLY A 33 -8.01 -15.65 1.38
C GLY A 33 -9.04 -14.51 1.41
N VAL A 34 -8.78 -13.52 2.24
CA VAL A 34 -9.64 -12.33 2.44
C VAL A 34 -8.89 -11.09 1.96
N PRO A 35 -9.52 -10.21 1.17
CA PRO A 35 -8.87 -8.98 0.76
C PRO A 35 -8.68 -8.04 1.96
N GLN A 36 -7.45 -7.58 2.13
CA GLN A 36 -7.08 -6.57 3.12
C GLN A 36 -7.44 -5.16 2.63
N TRP A 37 -7.44 -4.98 1.31
CA TRP A 37 -7.78 -3.73 0.68
C TRP A 37 -8.42 -3.97 -0.69
N VAL A 38 -9.43 -3.18 -1.04
CA VAL A 38 -10.08 -3.18 -2.35
C VAL A 38 -10.36 -1.73 -2.74
N GLY A 39 -10.04 -1.36 -3.96
CA GLY A 39 -10.31 -0.02 -4.45
C GLY A 39 -10.17 0.13 -5.96
N TRP A 40 -10.78 1.21 -6.47
CA TRP A 40 -10.65 1.58 -7.87
C TRP A 40 -9.30 2.20 -8.15
N MET A 41 -8.66 1.75 -9.23
CA MET A 41 -7.43 2.33 -9.77
C MET A 41 -7.75 3.32 -10.91
N SER A 42 -8.79 3.02 -11.65
CA SER A 42 -9.36 3.86 -12.70
C SER A 42 -10.84 3.48 -12.91
N GLY A 43 -11.54 4.14 -13.82
CA GLY A 43 -12.96 3.88 -14.07
C GLY A 43 -13.30 2.44 -14.47
N ASN A 44 -12.33 1.66 -14.93
CA ASN A 44 -12.54 0.28 -15.39
C ASN A 44 -11.56 -0.74 -14.78
N THR A 45 -10.75 -0.34 -13.79
CA THR A 45 -9.77 -1.21 -13.17
C THR A 45 -9.95 -1.18 -11.66
N LEU A 46 -10.21 -2.35 -11.08
CA LEU A 46 -10.31 -2.61 -9.67
C LEU A 46 -9.03 -3.30 -9.20
N MET A 47 -8.53 -2.93 -8.04
CA MET A 47 -7.45 -3.66 -7.38
C MET A 47 -7.96 -4.25 -6.06
N ALA A 48 -7.55 -5.49 -5.81
CA ALA A 48 -7.68 -6.13 -4.51
C ALA A 48 -6.30 -6.58 -4.03
N VAL A 49 -6.03 -6.33 -2.75
CA VAL A 49 -4.80 -6.77 -2.09
C VAL A 49 -5.18 -7.75 -0.99
N TYR A 50 -4.65 -8.94 -1.11
CA TYR A 50 -4.83 -10.07 -0.20
C TYR A 50 -3.65 -10.17 0.76
N ASP A 51 -3.63 -11.18 1.58
CA ASP A 51 -2.51 -11.49 2.49
C ASP A 51 -1.24 -11.97 1.78
N ASN A 52 -1.38 -12.50 0.55
CA ASN A 52 -0.31 -13.13 -0.22
C ASN A 52 -0.04 -12.50 -1.60
N CYS A 53 -0.94 -11.64 -2.10
CA CYS A 53 -0.80 -11.03 -3.44
C CYS A 53 -1.61 -9.74 -3.60
N ALA A 54 -1.26 -8.97 -4.61
CA ALA A 54 -2.09 -7.87 -5.14
C ALA A 54 -2.54 -8.23 -6.56
N ILE A 55 -3.81 -7.98 -6.88
CA ILE A 55 -4.40 -8.35 -8.17
C ILE A 55 -5.17 -7.18 -8.77
N LEU A 56 -4.94 -6.91 -10.04
CA LEU A 56 -5.74 -6.00 -10.84
C LEU A 56 -6.80 -6.77 -11.62
N TYR A 57 -8.03 -6.31 -11.54
CA TYR A 57 -9.17 -6.86 -12.27
C TYR A 57 -9.75 -5.83 -13.23
N ASN A 58 -10.26 -6.31 -14.36
CA ASN A 58 -11.16 -5.53 -15.19
C ASN A 58 -12.56 -5.49 -14.55
N ALA A 59 -13.22 -4.34 -14.56
CA ALA A 59 -14.59 -4.21 -14.04
C ALA A 59 -15.63 -5.09 -14.77
N ALA A 60 -15.34 -5.48 -16.02
CA ALA A 60 -16.15 -6.41 -16.80
C ALA A 60 -15.81 -7.90 -16.53
N GLY A 61 -14.85 -8.17 -15.65
CA GLY A 61 -14.36 -9.50 -15.29
C GLY A 61 -12.96 -9.80 -15.85
N GLY A 62 -12.25 -10.65 -15.13
CA GLY A 62 -10.92 -11.16 -15.50
C GLY A 62 -9.76 -10.39 -14.87
N GLU A 63 -8.72 -11.14 -14.56
CA GLU A 63 -7.45 -10.66 -14.03
C GLU A 63 -6.65 -9.96 -15.15
N ARG A 64 -6.06 -8.80 -14.81
CA ARG A 64 -5.21 -8.01 -15.72
C ARG A 64 -3.73 -8.01 -15.31
N GLY A 65 -3.47 -8.21 -14.05
CA GLY A 65 -2.12 -8.23 -13.51
C GLY A 65 -2.10 -8.72 -12.07
N ARG A 66 -0.95 -9.24 -11.65
CA ARG A 66 -0.74 -9.81 -10.32
C ARG A 66 0.67 -9.56 -9.83
N TYR A 67 0.79 -9.32 -8.54
CA TYR A 67 2.05 -9.29 -7.83
C TYR A 67 1.96 -10.23 -6.63
N GLU A 68 2.79 -11.27 -6.61
CA GLU A 68 2.86 -12.25 -5.53
C GLU A 68 3.86 -11.80 -4.46
N PHE A 69 3.52 -11.96 -3.18
CA PHE A 69 4.40 -11.54 -2.08
C PHE A 69 5.50 -12.55 -1.75
N GLY A 70 5.54 -13.70 -2.43
CA GLY A 70 6.61 -14.69 -2.26
C GLY A 70 6.65 -15.32 -0.86
N GLY A 71 5.50 -15.56 -0.23
CA GLY A 71 5.40 -16.11 1.11
C GLY A 71 5.62 -15.10 2.24
N LYS A 72 5.81 -13.82 1.93
CA LYS A 72 5.88 -12.74 2.92
C LYS A 72 4.48 -12.29 3.31
N THR A 73 4.34 -11.76 4.53
CA THR A 73 3.07 -11.24 5.04
C THR A 73 2.96 -9.73 4.81
N LEU A 74 1.78 -9.26 4.43
CA LEU A 74 1.49 -7.84 4.29
C LEU A 74 1.39 -7.18 5.67
N GLN A 75 2.23 -6.18 5.94
CA GLN A 75 2.22 -5.37 7.15
C GLN A 75 1.58 -4.00 6.92
N GLY A 76 1.68 -3.49 5.71
CA GLY A 76 1.10 -2.20 5.38
C GLY A 76 0.99 -2.00 3.88
N ILE A 77 0.04 -1.16 3.51
CA ILE A 77 -0.21 -0.75 2.13
C ILE A 77 -0.58 0.72 2.09
N CYS A 78 -0.07 1.42 1.10
CA CYS A 78 -0.52 2.75 0.74
C CYS A 78 -0.59 2.90 -0.78
N LYS A 79 -1.67 3.52 -1.25
CA LYS A 79 -1.87 3.91 -2.65
C LYS A 79 -1.79 5.43 -2.75
N ASP A 80 -0.99 5.96 -3.67
CA ASP A 80 -0.98 7.38 -3.98
C ASP A 80 -2.16 7.79 -4.90
N SER A 81 -2.30 9.07 -5.16
CA SER A 81 -3.35 9.60 -6.04
C SER A 81 -3.21 9.17 -7.50
N ALA A 82 -2.01 8.81 -7.95
CA ALA A 82 -1.73 8.33 -9.30
C ALA A 82 -2.00 6.83 -9.47
N GLY A 83 -2.29 6.11 -8.36
CA GLY A 83 -2.55 4.68 -8.35
C GLY A 83 -1.32 3.82 -8.13
N ASN A 84 -0.16 4.41 -7.85
CA ASN A 84 1.02 3.62 -7.49
C ASN A 84 0.93 3.16 -6.04
N LEU A 85 1.56 2.03 -5.73
CA LEU A 85 1.53 1.39 -4.43
C LEU A 85 2.87 1.45 -3.71
N ALA A 86 2.81 1.47 -2.40
CA ALA A 86 3.88 1.04 -1.53
C ALA A 86 3.35 -0.07 -0.62
N LEU A 87 4.03 -1.19 -0.62
CA LEU A 87 3.75 -2.35 0.22
C LEU A 87 4.87 -2.52 1.23
N LEU A 88 4.52 -2.70 2.47
CA LEU A 88 5.44 -3.15 3.51
C LEU A 88 5.18 -4.62 3.75
N LEU A 89 6.13 -5.46 3.39
CA LEU A 89 6.07 -6.91 3.54
C LEU A 89 7.01 -7.36 4.65
N ALA A 90 6.69 -8.45 5.34
CA ALA A 90 7.56 -9.02 6.36
C ALA A 90 7.73 -10.54 6.19
N SER A 91 8.94 -11.01 6.51
CA SER A 91 9.27 -12.42 6.69
C SER A 91 10.02 -12.56 8.01
N GLY A 92 9.31 -13.01 9.06
CA GLY A 92 9.81 -12.96 10.42
C GLY A 92 10.09 -11.52 10.86
N GLN A 93 11.35 -11.22 11.17
CA GLN A 93 11.79 -9.88 11.61
C GLN A 93 12.39 -9.02 10.46
N VAL A 94 12.39 -9.54 9.26
CA VAL A 94 12.90 -8.82 8.09
C VAL A 94 11.75 -8.12 7.39
N TYR A 95 11.88 -6.81 7.23
CA TYR A 95 10.92 -5.97 6.55
C TYR A 95 11.43 -5.59 5.16
N GLU A 96 10.53 -5.57 4.20
CA GLU A 96 10.83 -5.22 2.82
C GLU A 96 9.82 -4.19 2.32
N LEU A 97 10.34 -3.11 1.76
CA LEU A 97 9.54 -2.15 1.01
C LEU A 97 9.49 -2.58 -0.44
N VAL A 98 8.29 -2.70 -0.97
CA VAL A 98 8.05 -2.89 -2.40
C VAL A 98 7.24 -1.72 -2.91
N THR A 99 7.73 -1.04 -3.93
CA THR A 99 6.96 -0.03 -4.65
C THR A 99 6.56 -0.54 -6.01
N LEU A 100 5.30 -0.35 -6.35
CA LEU A 100 4.70 -0.80 -7.61
C LEU A 100 4.08 0.40 -8.33
N ASP A 101 4.10 0.35 -9.65
CA ASP A 101 3.29 1.27 -10.45
C ASP A 101 1.81 0.83 -10.44
N LYS A 102 0.96 1.63 -11.06
CA LYS A 102 -0.48 1.36 -11.20
C LYS A 102 -0.83 0.06 -11.95
N ASN A 103 0.13 -0.56 -12.64
CA ASN A 103 -0.03 -1.82 -13.37
C ASN A 103 0.58 -3.01 -12.61
N LEU A 104 1.00 -2.80 -11.35
CA LEU A 104 1.71 -3.76 -10.50
C LEU A 104 3.13 -4.12 -11.00
N SER A 105 3.75 -3.28 -11.84
CA SER A 105 5.15 -3.43 -12.19
C SER A 105 6.03 -2.93 -11.05
N VAL A 106 7.03 -3.73 -10.67
CA VAL A 106 7.95 -3.40 -9.58
C VAL A 106 8.82 -2.23 -9.98
N GLN A 107 8.80 -1.15 -9.19
CA GLN A 107 9.71 -0.01 -9.30
C GLN A 107 10.91 -0.17 -8.38
N TYR A 108 10.69 -0.73 -7.20
CA TYR A 108 11.72 -1.04 -6.21
C TYR A 108 11.28 -2.20 -5.32
N SER A 109 12.25 -2.97 -4.84
CA SER A 109 12.11 -3.99 -3.80
C SER A 109 13.41 -4.07 -3.03
N GLY A 110 13.35 -3.86 -1.70
CA GLY A 110 14.53 -3.89 -0.86
C GLY A 110 14.22 -3.95 0.63
N ILE A 111 15.20 -4.43 1.39
CA ILE A 111 15.11 -4.52 2.85
C ILE A 111 15.14 -3.11 3.44
N VAL A 112 14.27 -2.88 4.40
CA VAL A 112 14.14 -1.61 5.12
C VAL A 112 14.12 -1.83 6.63
N THR A 113 14.23 -0.74 7.39
CA THR A 113 14.05 -0.74 8.83
C THR A 113 12.65 -1.25 9.20
N ALA A 114 12.55 -1.95 10.34
CA ALA A 114 11.27 -2.40 10.86
C ALA A 114 10.32 -1.22 11.05
N ALA A 115 9.21 -1.23 10.34
CA ALA A 115 8.23 -0.16 10.34
C ALA A 115 6.83 -0.70 10.62
N ASN A 116 5.98 0.16 11.21
CA ASN A 116 4.60 -0.17 11.52
C ASN A 116 3.62 0.24 10.42
N LYS A 117 4.01 1.24 9.63
CA LYS A 117 3.19 1.78 8.54
C LYS A 117 4.06 2.28 7.39
N VAL A 118 3.48 2.24 6.22
CA VAL A 118 4.02 2.83 5.00
C VAL A 118 3.03 3.84 4.44
N VAL A 119 3.53 4.98 3.98
CA VAL A 119 2.74 6.01 3.29
C VAL A 119 3.47 6.41 2.02
N ARG A 120 2.76 6.44 0.90
CA ARG A 120 3.29 6.90 -0.39
C ARG A 120 2.63 8.21 -0.79
N ALA A 121 3.44 9.19 -1.16
CA ALA A 121 3.02 10.47 -1.69
C ALA A 121 3.81 10.77 -2.97
N GLY A 122 3.26 10.33 -4.12
CA GLY A 122 3.94 10.45 -5.41
C GLY A 122 5.26 9.67 -5.47
N ASN A 123 6.37 10.39 -5.64
CA ASN A 123 7.71 9.80 -5.71
C ASN A 123 8.40 9.61 -4.35
N VAL A 124 7.69 9.83 -3.25
CA VAL A 124 8.23 9.72 -1.90
C VAL A 124 7.48 8.64 -1.12
N VAL A 125 8.22 7.88 -0.33
CA VAL A 125 7.69 6.87 0.59
C VAL A 125 8.17 7.18 2.00
N TYR A 126 7.25 7.18 2.94
CA TYR A 126 7.51 7.34 4.36
C TYR A 126 7.29 6.03 5.08
N LEU A 127 8.25 5.66 5.91
CA LEU A 127 8.16 4.54 6.84
C LEU A 127 8.01 5.09 8.26
N LEU A 128 6.96 4.67 8.95
CA LEU A 128 6.76 4.99 10.36
C LEU A 128 7.28 3.83 11.20
N THR A 129 8.34 4.07 11.96
CA THR A 129 8.87 3.13 12.95
C THR A 129 8.21 3.38 14.32
N ASP A 130 8.71 2.76 15.39
CA ASP A 130 8.21 3.03 16.75
C ASP A 130 8.56 4.43 17.26
N SER A 131 9.63 5.06 16.71
CA SER A 131 10.19 6.30 17.25
C SER A 131 10.63 7.31 16.18
N SER A 132 10.44 7.02 14.90
CA SER A 132 10.89 7.89 13.81
C SER A 132 10.00 7.82 12.57
N VAL A 133 10.18 8.80 11.72
CA VAL A 133 9.78 8.77 10.31
C VAL A 133 11.03 8.67 9.48
N GLU A 134 11.07 7.71 8.57
CA GLU A 134 12.10 7.60 7.54
C GLU A 134 11.49 7.95 6.18
N CYS A 135 12.23 8.68 5.36
CA CYS A 135 11.83 9.11 4.04
C CYS A 135 12.75 8.49 2.99
N LEU A 136 12.14 7.84 2.00
CA LEU A 136 12.82 7.26 0.85
C LEU A 136 12.17 7.79 -0.44
N THR A 137 12.89 7.72 -1.56
CA THR A 137 12.25 7.84 -2.87
C THR A 137 11.47 6.57 -3.19
N ALA A 138 10.57 6.62 -4.17
CA ALA A 138 9.89 5.42 -4.67
C ALA A 138 10.85 4.40 -5.32
N ALA A 139 12.08 4.82 -5.65
CA ALA A 139 13.18 3.96 -6.10
C ALA A 139 14.00 3.37 -4.94
N GLY A 140 13.60 3.62 -3.69
CA GLY A 140 14.24 3.06 -2.51
C GLY A 140 15.46 3.82 -2.00
N GLU A 141 15.78 4.98 -2.56
CA GLU A 141 16.90 5.80 -2.11
C GLU A 141 16.53 6.52 -0.82
N TYR A 142 17.32 6.30 0.22
CA TYR A 142 17.17 6.99 1.50
C TYR A 142 17.37 8.50 1.33
N GLN A 143 16.46 9.29 1.89
CA GLN A 143 16.52 10.75 1.86
C GLN A 143 16.88 11.33 3.22
N TRP A 144 16.11 11.00 4.22
CA TRP A 144 16.32 11.49 5.60
C TRP A 144 15.49 10.67 6.60
N SER A 145 15.80 10.85 7.89
CA SER A 145 14.95 10.41 8.98
C SER A 145 14.83 11.49 10.05
N GLN A 146 13.72 11.46 10.78
CA GLN A 146 13.47 12.34 11.91
C GLN A 146 12.93 11.54 13.09
N SER A 147 13.59 11.68 14.25
CA SER A 147 13.09 11.13 15.50
C SER A 147 11.83 11.88 15.96
N LEU A 148 10.91 11.15 16.54
CA LEU A 148 9.65 11.67 17.06
C LEU A 148 9.63 11.61 18.59
N SER A 149 8.92 12.53 19.20
CA SER A 149 8.80 12.62 20.67
C SER A 149 7.92 11.53 21.28
N ALA A 150 7.08 10.88 20.47
CA ALA A 150 6.22 9.78 20.85
C ALA A 150 5.95 8.86 19.66
N ARG A 151 5.44 7.66 19.93
CA ARG A 151 5.12 6.66 18.89
C ARG A 151 4.12 7.22 17.88
N PRO A 152 4.47 7.21 16.58
CA PRO A 152 3.58 7.70 15.53
C PRO A 152 2.42 6.73 15.30
N GLN A 153 1.24 7.28 15.12
CA GLN A 153 0.01 6.51 14.85
C GLN A 153 -0.44 6.63 13.40
N ALA A 154 -0.23 7.80 12.79
CA ALA A 154 -0.58 8.07 11.41
C ALA A 154 0.32 9.15 10.81
N LEU A 155 0.37 9.19 9.49
CA LEU A 155 1.04 10.24 8.73
C LEU A 155 0.13 10.65 7.58
N LEU A 156 0.03 11.96 7.39
CA LEU A 156 -0.55 12.57 6.20
C LEU A 156 0.55 13.34 5.48
N ALA A 157 0.73 13.03 4.21
CA ALA A 157 1.70 13.72 3.36
C ALA A 157 1.02 14.19 2.08
N ASP A 158 1.33 15.42 1.70
CA ASP A 158 1.03 15.98 0.39
C ASP A 158 2.29 16.65 -0.20
N ALA A 159 2.13 17.34 -1.33
CA ALA A 159 3.24 18.02 -2.00
C ALA A 159 3.86 19.20 -1.20
N LYS A 160 3.22 19.65 -0.12
CA LYS A 160 3.61 20.85 0.61
C LYS A 160 4.04 20.58 2.05
N GLN A 161 3.46 19.56 2.68
CA GLN A 161 3.68 19.29 4.09
C GLN A 161 3.52 17.81 4.43
N THR A 162 4.21 17.42 5.47
CA THR A 162 4.08 16.10 6.09
C THR A 162 3.74 16.28 7.56
N LEU A 163 2.60 15.71 7.97
CA LEU A 163 2.09 15.78 9.33
C LEU A 163 2.10 14.38 9.94
N VAL A 164 2.70 14.24 11.12
CA VAL A 164 2.74 12.99 11.87
C VAL A 164 1.90 13.13 13.13
N PHE A 165 0.99 12.20 13.33
CA PHE A 165 0.13 12.12 14.50
C PHE A 165 0.77 11.19 15.54
N CYS A 166 1.09 11.75 16.71
CA CYS A 166 1.72 11.06 17.82
C CYS A 166 0.85 11.22 19.07
N GLY A 167 0.00 10.25 19.36
CA GLY A 167 -0.99 10.36 20.46
C GLY A 167 -1.92 11.56 20.26
N ASN A 168 -1.85 12.52 21.18
CA ASN A 168 -2.67 13.74 21.16
C ASN A 168 -1.96 14.94 20.51
N THR A 169 -0.81 14.74 19.88
CA THR A 169 -0.02 15.79 19.25
C THR A 169 0.14 15.54 17.76
N VAL A 170 0.26 16.63 17.01
CA VAL A 170 0.59 16.62 15.59
C VAL A 170 1.92 17.32 15.43
N GLN A 171 2.88 16.65 14.80
CA GLN A 171 4.18 17.20 14.47
C GLN A 171 4.28 17.41 12.97
N GLN A 172 4.67 18.60 12.56
CA GLN A 172 5.06 18.82 11.18
C GLN A 172 6.49 18.33 11.01
N VAL A 173 6.69 17.45 10.02
CA VAL A 173 7.99 16.96 9.62
C VAL A 173 8.46 17.80 8.44
N THR A 174 9.61 18.43 8.59
CA THR A 174 10.21 19.24 7.53
C THR A 174 11.46 18.51 7.05
N PRO A 175 11.58 18.22 5.74
CA PRO A 175 12.83 17.69 5.20
C PRO A 175 14.01 18.58 5.61
N PRO A 176 15.19 18.02 5.90
CA PRO A 176 16.39 18.82 6.10
C PRO A 176 16.62 19.75 4.91
N SER A 177 17.09 20.97 5.16
CA SER A 177 17.31 22.00 4.15
C SER A 177 18.24 21.56 3.01
N ASP A 178 19.09 20.58 3.26
CA ASP A 178 20.06 20.05 2.28
C ASP A 178 19.46 19.01 1.32
N ALA A 179 18.27 18.45 1.64
CA ALA A 179 17.58 17.50 0.77
C ALA A 179 16.82 18.17 -0.40
N ALA A 180 16.65 19.49 -0.36
CA ALA A 180 15.90 20.25 -1.37
C ALA A 180 16.74 20.66 -2.59
N SER A 181 18.06 20.38 -2.63
CA SER A 181 18.98 20.85 -3.69
C SER A 181 19.39 19.80 -4.70
N GLY A 182 18.81 18.61 -4.69
CA GLY A 182 19.06 17.52 -5.64
C GLY A 182 17.90 17.34 -6.63
N SER A 183 17.70 18.30 -7.51
CA SER A 183 16.83 18.16 -8.69
C SER A 183 17.61 18.39 -9.97
#